data_3082bf6613d7838cd82aa1fe00801ccf
#
_entry.id   3082bf6613d7838cd82aa1fe00801ccf
#
_cell.length_a   1.000
_cell.length_b   1.000
_cell.length_c   1.000
_cell.angle_alpha   90.00
_cell.angle_beta   90.00
_cell.angle_gamma   90.00
#
_symmetry.space_group_name_H-M   'P 1'
#
loop_
_entity.id
_entity.type
_entity.pdbx_description
1 polymer ?
#
loop_
_entity_poly.entity_id
_entity_poly.type
_entity_poly.pdbx_seq_one_letter_code
_entity_poly.pdbx_strand_id
1 'polypeptide(L)'
;RKALEYFGREKVHCFIDNNPDHVGRVIEGVPVQSFSYLVENAGAYQVVISVSARIAVELANQLEEAGVKDYKLFIEMTGRLTKGSLKESLDYAGIFRRAEDWIDKNTVPGKGVINNTGFSEPYPEVTGYYIPTLLRWGWRERAKSYARWLCGIQREDGAWCDTSGRFPYVFDSAQILKGLLAVRELLPEVDEHIRRGCQWIISNIQPDGRLTTPDESLWNSQECSELIHIYCLEPLYTAAEVLGEASYRQAADRVKGWRGELAKALG
;
A
#
# COMPACT_ATOMS: atom_id res chain seq x y z
N ARG A 1 2.04 -23.17 0.68
CA ARG A 1 2.45 -23.68 -0.65
C ARG A 1 3.86 -23.22 -0.99
N LYS A 2 4.13 -21.90 -1.11
CA LYS A 2 5.48 -21.37 -1.42
C LYS A 2 6.58 -21.80 -0.45
N ALA A 3 6.28 -21.99 0.83
CA ALA A 3 7.24 -22.55 1.78
C ALA A 3 7.60 -23.99 1.45
N LEU A 4 6.65 -24.84 1.02
CA LEU A 4 6.94 -26.20 0.54
C LEU A 4 7.81 -26.21 -0.71
N GLU A 5 7.55 -25.32 -1.65
CA GLU A 5 8.37 -25.16 -2.86
C GLU A 5 9.81 -24.74 -2.51
N TYR A 6 9.96 -23.86 -1.50
CA TYR A 6 11.28 -23.40 -1.05
C TYR A 6 12.09 -24.46 -0.30
N PHE A 7 11.45 -25.15 0.67
CA PHE A 7 12.17 -26.12 1.52
C PHE A 7 12.33 -27.49 0.90
N GLY A 8 11.43 -27.86 0.00
CA GLY A 8 11.25 -29.23 -0.46
C GLY A 8 10.33 -30.02 0.49
N ARG A 9 9.44 -30.80 -0.12
CA ARG A 9 8.41 -31.59 0.58
C ARG A 9 9.02 -32.53 1.62
N GLU A 10 10.16 -33.15 1.30
CA GLU A 10 10.87 -34.15 2.11
C GLU A 10 11.47 -33.57 3.40
N LYS A 11 11.63 -32.26 3.47
CA LYS A 11 12.17 -31.53 4.64
C LYS A 11 11.11 -31.00 5.57
N VAL A 12 9.84 -30.99 5.16
CA VAL A 12 8.74 -30.48 5.97
C VAL A 12 8.08 -31.64 6.69
N HIS A 13 8.26 -31.71 8.01
CA HIS A 13 7.73 -32.79 8.85
C HIS A 13 6.21 -32.71 9.01
N CYS A 14 5.70 -31.56 9.38
CA CYS A 14 4.27 -31.28 9.50
C CYS A 14 3.95 -29.81 9.34
N PHE A 15 2.68 -29.51 9.08
CA PHE A 15 2.11 -28.19 9.32
C PHE A 15 1.54 -28.11 10.73
N ILE A 16 1.50 -26.92 11.29
CA ILE A 16 0.84 -26.65 12.57
C ILE A 16 -0.35 -25.74 12.31
N ASP A 17 -1.50 -26.10 12.85
CA ASP A 17 -2.72 -25.30 12.78
C ASP A 17 -3.42 -25.27 14.14
N ASN A 18 -3.90 -24.09 14.53
CA ASN A 18 -4.66 -23.89 15.77
C ASN A 18 -6.13 -24.31 15.63
N ASN A 19 -6.63 -24.46 14.39
CA ASN A 19 -7.98 -24.90 14.15
C ASN A 19 -8.07 -26.43 14.34
N PRO A 20 -8.84 -26.94 15.35
CA PRO A 20 -8.96 -28.36 15.59
C PRO A 20 -9.54 -29.12 14.40
N ASP A 21 -10.36 -28.50 13.57
CA ASP A 21 -10.94 -29.11 12.38
C ASP A 21 -9.90 -29.40 11.28
N HIS A 22 -8.73 -28.77 11.36
CA HIS A 22 -7.64 -28.98 10.41
C HIS A 22 -6.64 -30.07 10.90
N VAL A 23 -6.57 -30.30 12.20
CA VAL A 23 -5.65 -31.29 12.80
C VAL A 23 -6.01 -32.71 12.31
N GLY A 24 -4.99 -33.47 11.95
CA GLY A 24 -5.14 -34.79 11.37
C GLY A 24 -5.34 -34.83 9.86
N ARG A 25 -5.54 -33.69 9.20
CA ARG A 25 -5.58 -33.59 7.73
C ARG A 25 -4.18 -33.78 7.14
N VAL A 26 -4.14 -34.07 5.85
CA VAL A 26 -2.90 -34.13 5.07
C VAL A 26 -3.02 -33.11 3.94
N ILE A 27 -2.08 -32.14 3.89
CA ILE A 27 -2.03 -31.10 2.86
C ILE A 27 -0.78 -31.33 2.01
N GLU A 28 -0.96 -31.55 0.73
CA GLU A 28 0.13 -31.86 -0.22
C GLU A 28 1.08 -32.97 0.30
N GLY A 29 0.51 -33.98 0.96
CA GLY A 29 1.25 -35.11 1.55
C GLY A 29 1.97 -34.79 2.87
N VAL A 30 1.80 -33.62 3.47
CA VAL A 30 2.33 -33.22 4.78
C VAL A 30 1.20 -33.26 5.81
N PRO A 31 1.36 -33.97 6.97
CA PRO A 31 0.33 -34.01 8.00
C PRO A 31 0.18 -32.65 8.69
N VAL A 32 -1.03 -32.35 9.14
CA VAL A 32 -1.34 -31.19 9.98
C VAL A 32 -1.42 -31.64 11.43
N GLN A 33 -0.67 -31.00 12.30
CA GLN A 33 -0.60 -31.27 13.74
C GLN A 33 -1.10 -30.07 14.56
N SER A 34 -1.41 -30.30 15.83
CA SER A 34 -1.84 -29.26 16.75
C SER A 34 -0.68 -28.39 17.24
N PHE A 35 -1.01 -27.24 17.81
CA PHE A 35 -0.02 -26.40 18.50
C PHE A 35 0.62 -27.11 19.71
N SER A 36 -0.14 -27.94 20.45
CA SER A 36 0.39 -28.73 21.56
C SER A 36 1.48 -29.72 21.09
N TYR A 37 1.26 -30.38 19.96
CA TYR A 37 2.28 -31.23 19.34
C TYR A 37 3.57 -30.47 19.05
N LEU A 38 3.46 -29.24 18.52
CA LEU A 38 4.62 -28.39 18.25
C LEU A 38 5.39 -28.08 19.54
N VAL A 39 4.69 -27.63 20.59
CA VAL A 39 5.33 -27.28 21.87
C VAL A 39 6.09 -28.46 22.46
N GLU A 40 5.49 -29.67 22.45
CA GLU A 40 6.10 -30.90 22.94
C GLU A 40 7.35 -31.33 22.15
N ASN A 41 7.41 -30.97 20.87
CA ASN A 41 8.43 -31.41 19.93
C ASN A 41 9.34 -30.29 19.40
N ALA A 42 9.22 -29.07 19.91
CA ALA A 42 9.92 -27.88 19.37
C ALA A 42 11.44 -28.05 19.35
N GLY A 43 12.02 -28.77 20.30
CA GLY A 43 13.46 -29.05 20.35
C GLY A 43 13.98 -30.02 19.26
N ALA A 44 13.10 -30.76 18.62
CA ALA A 44 13.45 -31.77 17.59
C ALA A 44 13.40 -31.18 16.16
N TYR A 45 12.75 -30.05 15.96
CA TYR A 45 12.49 -29.48 14.64
C TYR A 45 12.79 -27.99 14.57
N GLN A 46 13.15 -27.51 13.38
CA GLN A 46 13.18 -26.08 13.12
C GLN A 46 11.75 -25.57 12.89
N VAL A 47 11.29 -24.70 13.76
CA VAL A 47 9.98 -24.04 13.60
C VAL A 47 10.09 -22.91 12.59
N VAL A 48 9.14 -22.84 11.64
CA VAL A 48 9.08 -21.78 10.62
C VAL A 48 7.67 -21.22 10.54
N ILE A 49 7.53 -19.92 10.79
CA ILE A 49 6.30 -19.18 10.58
C ILE A 49 6.22 -18.78 9.09
N SER A 50 5.21 -19.30 8.37
CA SER A 50 5.02 -19.06 6.94
C SER A 50 3.59 -18.60 6.65
N VAL A 51 3.25 -17.42 7.14
CA VAL A 51 1.93 -16.78 7.00
C VAL A 51 2.10 -15.29 6.73
N SER A 52 0.99 -14.57 6.49
CA SER A 52 1.03 -13.12 6.31
C SER A 52 1.59 -12.41 7.55
N ALA A 53 2.22 -11.25 7.36
CA ALA A 53 2.90 -10.51 8.42
C ALA A 53 2.03 -10.26 9.67
N ARG A 54 0.72 -9.97 9.47
CA ARG A 54 -0.21 -9.74 10.57
C ARG A 54 -0.35 -10.99 11.45
N ILE A 55 -0.57 -12.15 10.84
CA ILE A 55 -0.73 -13.42 11.56
C ILE A 55 0.61 -13.89 12.14
N ALA A 56 1.73 -13.58 11.47
CA ALA A 56 3.06 -13.95 11.95
C ALA A 56 3.38 -13.37 13.32
N VAL A 57 2.95 -12.12 13.62
CA VAL A 57 3.13 -11.50 14.94
C VAL A 57 2.36 -12.25 16.03
N GLU A 58 1.12 -12.62 15.75
CA GLU A 58 0.28 -13.36 16.70
C GLU A 58 0.89 -14.74 17.00
N LEU A 59 1.33 -15.47 15.96
CA LEU A 59 1.96 -16.78 16.11
C LEU A 59 3.31 -16.70 16.83
N ALA A 60 4.11 -15.69 16.56
CA ALA A 60 5.38 -15.49 17.26
C ALA A 60 5.16 -15.24 18.76
N ASN A 61 4.17 -14.41 19.13
CA ASN A 61 3.79 -14.21 20.53
C ASN A 61 3.34 -15.51 21.19
N GLN A 62 2.50 -16.30 20.51
CA GLN A 62 2.03 -17.58 21.00
C GLN A 62 3.18 -18.58 21.21
N LEU A 63 4.15 -18.65 20.28
CA LEU A 63 5.35 -19.49 20.42
C LEU A 63 6.19 -19.08 21.63
N GLU A 64 6.44 -17.78 21.80
CA GLU A 64 7.25 -17.26 22.90
C GLU A 64 6.59 -17.48 24.27
N GLU A 65 5.26 -17.29 24.36
CA GLU A 65 4.48 -17.58 25.58
C GLU A 65 4.54 -19.08 25.94
N ALA A 66 4.60 -19.94 24.93
CA ALA A 66 4.79 -21.38 25.12
C ALA A 66 6.25 -21.80 25.34
N GLY A 67 7.19 -20.85 25.41
CA GLY A 67 8.62 -21.11 25.64
C GLY A 67 9.42 -21.50 24.39
N VAL A 68 8.81 -21.50 23.22
CA VAL A 68 9.47 -21.79 21.94
C VAL A 68 10.13 -20.53 21.39
N LYS A 69 11.44 -20.38 21.60
CA LYS A 69 12.21 -19.19 21.23
C LYS A 69 13.01 -19.33 19.94
N ASP A 70 13.28 -20.55 19.49
CA ASP A 70 14.03 -20.81 18.25
C ASP A 70 13.06 -21.07 17.09
N TYR A 71 12.64 -20.00 16.44
CA TYR A 71 11.83 -20.07 15.23
C TYR A 71 12.37 -19.13 14.16
N LYS A 72 11.98 -19.35 12.91
CA LYS A 72 12.31 -18.50 11.76
C LYS A 72 11.04 -17.96 11.11
N LEU A 73 11.17 -16.80 10.46
CA LEU A 73 10.13 -16.24 9.63
C LEU A 73 10.47 -16.49 8.16
N PHE A 74 9.55 -17.08 7.42
CA PHE A 74 9.65 -17.19 5.97
C PHE A 74 8.99 -15.99 5.32
N ILE A 75 9.78 -15.15 4.65
CA ILE A 75 9.30 -13.96 3.95
C ILE A 75 8.98 -14.34 2.51
N GLU A 76 7.71 -14.49 2.21
CA GLU A 76 7.21 -14.97 0.92
C GLU A 76 7.71 -14.12 -0.27
N MET A 77 7.75 -12.78 -0.11
CA MET A 77 8.18 -11.87 -1.19
C MET A 77 9.66 -12.02 -1.58
N THR A 78 10.51 -12.46 -0.66
CA THR A 78 11.95 -12.55 -0.88
C THR A 78 12.47 -13.97 -0.88
N GLY A 79 11.64 -14.96 -0.48
CA GLY A 79 12.06 -16.35 -0.27
C GLY A 79 13.17 -16.49 0.78
N ARG A 80 13.32 -15.55 1.71
CA ARG A 80 14.36 -15.55 2.73
C ARG A 80 13.82 -15.98 4.07
N LEU A 81 14.63 -16.77 4.78
CA LEU A 81 14.48 -17.05 6.20
C LEU A 81 15.18 -15.95 7.00
N THR A 82 14.50 -15.41 7.99
CA THR A 82 15.13 -14.56 8.99
C THR A 82 15.14 -15.27 10.32
N LYS A 83 16.21 -15.11 11.11
CA LYS A 83 16.15 -15.45 12.54
C LYS A 83 15.13 -14.50 13.18
N GLY A 84 14.12 -15.05 13.86
CA GLY A 84 13.10 -14.23 14.47
C GLY A 84 13.08 -14.38 15.98
N SER A 85 13.22 -13.28 16.66
CA SER A 85 12.41 -12.94 17.80
C SER A 85 11.78 -11.58 17.43
N LEU A 86 10.46 -11.53 17.31
CA LEU A 86 9.74 -10.26 17.10
C LEU A 86 9.75 -9.38 18.36
N LYS A 87 10.24 -9.93 19.49
CA LYS A 87 10.39 -9.24 20.77
C LYS A 87 11.79 -8.73 21.08
N GLU A 88 12.82 -9.09 20.29
CA GLU A 88 14.04 -8.31 20.32
C GLU A 88 13.65 -6.88 19.98
N SER A 89 14.00 -5.95 20.86
CA SER A 89 13.70 -4.52 20.68
C SER A 89 14.01 -4.15 19.24
N LEU A 90 12.96 -3.95 18.46
CA LEU A 90 13.12 -3.51 17.06
C LEU A 90 13.95 -2.24 17.14
N ASP A 91 15.13 -2.26 16.53
CA ASP A 91 15.92 -1.04 16.35
C ASP A 91 15.16 -0.13 15.38
N TYR A 92 14.11 0.53 15.92
CA TYR A 92 13.28 1.43 15.13
C TYR A 92 14.10 2.54 14.49
N ALA A 93 15.13 3.02 15.19
CA ALA A 93 16.03 4.03 14.64
C ALA A 93 16.85 3.48 13.46
N GLY A 94 17.33 2.25 13.55
CA GLY A 94 18.02 1.59 12.45
C GLY A 94 17.09 1.23 11.28
N ILE A 95 15.85 0.83 11.57
CA ILE A 95 14.83 0.60 10.54
C ILE A 95 14.54 1.90 9.81
N PHE A 96 14.35 2.99 10.53
CA PHE A 96 14.08 4.31 9.96
C PHE A 96 15.25 4.78 9.08
N ARG A 97 16.50 4.71 9.59
CA ARG A 97 17.69 5.05 8.79
C ARG A 97 17.80 4.25 7.50
N ARG A 98 17.52 2.94 7.53
CA ARG A 98 17.52 2.11 6.31
C ARG A 98 16.43 2.52 5.32
N ALA A 99 15.27 2.95 5.83
CA ALA A 99 14.20 3.49 4.97
C ALA A 99 14.63 4.83 4.34
N GLU A 100 15.23 5.74 5.13
CA GLU A 100 15.80 6.99 4.62
C GLU A 100 16.86 6.73 3.55
N ASP A 101 17.84 5.86 3.82
CA ASP A 101 18.89 5.49 2.88
C ASP A 101 18.32 4.90 1.57
N TRP A 102 17.25 4.09 1.67
CA TRP A 102 16.60 3.54 0.49
C TRP A 102 15.96 4.64 -0.35
N ILE A 103 15.24 5.55 0.29
CA ILE A 103 14.59 6.67 -0.38
C ILE A 103 15.61 7.57 -1.06
N ASP A 104 16.71 7.89 -0.37
CA ASP A 104 17.80 8.71 -0.93
C ASP A 104 18.40 8.08 -2.18
N LYS A 105 18.68 6.78 -2.14
CA LYS A 105 19.23 6.03 -3.27
C LYS A 105 18.26 5.87 -4.43
N ASN A 106 16.96 5.94 -4.16
CA ASN A 106 15.89 5.68 -5.13
C ASN A 106 15.06 6.93 -5.45
N THR A 107 15.54 8.10 -5.05
CA THR A 107 15.03 9.39 -5.54
C THR A 107 15.78 9.79 -6.80
N VAL A 108 15.05 10.00 -7.89
CA VAL A 108 15.63 10.52 -9.14
C VAL A 108 15.85 12.03 -8.98
N PRO A 109 17.08 12.55 -9.15
CA PRO A 109 17.39 13.97 -8.93
C PRO A 109 16.46 14.90 -9.72
N GLY A 110 15.89 15.91 -9.05
CA GLY A 110 14.96 16.87 -9.65
C GLY A 110 13.58 16.33 -10.00
N LYS A 111 13.30 15.06 -9.70
CA LYS A 111 12.03 14.38 -9.97
C LYS A 111 11.45 13.81 -8.66
N GLY A 112 11.00 12.57 -8.69
CA GLY A 112 10.38 11.86 -7.58
C GLY A 112 11.10 10.56 -7.21
N VAL A 113 10.42 9.73 -6.44
CA VAL A 113 10.91 8.43 -5.99
C VAL A 113 10.41 7.31 -6.92
N ILE A 114 11.23 6.29 -7.14
CA ILE A 114 10.79 5.07 -7.84
C ILE A 114 9.88 4.24 -6.92
N ASN A 115 9.02 3.40 -7.49
CA ASN A 115 8.10 2.56 -6.69
C ASN A 115 8.75 1.26 -6.19
N ASN A 116 9.78 0.77 -6.85
CA ASN A 116 10.58 -0.38 -6.41
C ASN A 116 11.96 -0.40 -7.09
N THR A 117 12.88 -1.17 -6.54
CA THR A 117 14.27 -1.25 -6.99
C THR A 117 14.49 -1.81 -8.41
N GLY A 118 13.45 -2.31 -9.05
CA GLY A 118 13.51 -2.79 -10.44
C GLY A 118 13.25 -1.70 -11.50
N PHE A 119 12.93 -0.47 -11.06
CA PHE A 119 12.64 0.66 -11.95
C PHE A 119 13.69 1.76 -11.81
N SER A 120 13.89 2.51 -12.90
CA SER A 120 14.77 3.67 -12.96
C SER A 120 14.02 5.01 -13.01
N GLU A 121 12.73 4.96 -13.39
CA GLU A 121 11.91 6.16 -13.50
C GLU A 121 11.04 6.35 -12.26
N PRO A 122 10.86 7.62 -11.82
CA PRO A 122 10.02 7.91 -10.66
C PRO A 122 8.55 7.66 -10.99
N TYR A 123 7.81 7.15 -10.00
CA TYR A 123 6.37 6.93 -10.14
C TYR A 123 5.60 8.14 -9.57
N PRO A 124 4.77 8.83 -10.39
CA PRO A 124 4.11 10.05 -9.96
C PRO A 124 3.18 9.85 -8.76
N GLU A 125 2.32 8.82 -8.78
CA GLU A 125 1.39 8.50 -7.70
C GLU A 125 2.12 8.22 -6.39
N VAL A 126 3.13 7.34 -6.40
CA VAL A 126 3.94 7.00 -5.23
C VAL A 126 4.63 8.24 -4.67
N THR A 127 5.17 9.09 -5.53
CA THR A 127 5.80 10.35 -5.12
C THR A 127 4.79 11.28 -4.46
N GLY A 128 3.57 11.35 -4.99
CA GLY A 128 2.50 12.21 -4.48
C GLY A 128 2.07 11.82 -3.07
N TYR A 129 1.62 10.59 -2.87
CA TYR A 129 1.15 10.18 -1.54
C TYR A 129 2.28 10.10 -0.49
N TYR A 130 3.54 10.11 -0.92
CA TYR A 130 4.68 10.12 -0.01
C TYR A 130 4.97 11.51 0.60
N ILE A 131 4.56 12.61 -0.06
CA ILE A 131 4.76 13.99 0.43
C ILE A 131 4.26 14.19 1.87
N PRO A 132 3.04 13.75 2.28
CA PRO A 132 2.59 13.91 3.66
C PRO A 132 3.51 13.21 4.67
N THR A 133 4.09 12.09 4.32
CA THR A 133 5.07 11.38 5.18
C THR A 133 6.36 12.17 5.34
N LEU A 134 6.89 12.73 4.24
CA LEU A 134 8.07 13.59 4.28
C LEU A 134 7.87 14.82 5.17
N LEU A 135 6.68 15.44 5.11
CA LEU A 135 6.34 16.58 5.96
C LEU A 135 6.30 16.18 7.45
N ARG A 136 5.74 15.01 7.79
CA ARG A 136 5.74 14.48 9.15
C ARG A 136 7.15 14.21 9.69
N TRP A 137 8.09 13.83 8.81
CA TRP A 137 9.49 13.61 9.15
C TRP A 137 10.33 14.91 9.17
N GLY A 138 9.71 16.05 8.82
CA GLY A 138 10.39 17.34 8.76
C GLY A 138 11.18 17.60 7.48
N TRP A 139 11.07 16.75 6.47
CA TRP A 139 11.81 16.85 5.19
C TRP A 139 11.12 17.78 4.21
N ARG A 140 10.91 19.02 4.64
CA ARG A 140 10.13 20.03 3.91
C ARG A 140 10.66 20.33 2.51
N GLU A 141 11.98 20.46 2.34
CA GLU A 141 12.57 20.80 1.03
C GLU A 141 12.40 19.66 0.03
N ARG A 142 12.49 18.40 0.47
CA ARG A 142 12.21 17.25 -0.38
C ARG A 142 10.73 17.20 -0.77
N ALA A 143 9.82 17.42 0.16
CA ALA A 143 8.39 17.50 -0.10
C ALA A 143 8.06 18.57 -1.15
N LYS A 144 8.65 19.77 -1.03
CA LYS A 144 8.51 20.83 -2.04
C LYS A 144 9.10 20.46 -3.39
N SER A 145 10.26 19.81 -3.42
CA SER A 145 10.89 19.35 -4.66
C SER A 145 10.00 18.34 -5.41
N TYR A 146 9.44 17.37 -4.69
CA TYR A 146 8.51 16.39 -5.25
C TYR A 146 7.23 17.06 -5.78
N ALA A 147 6.66 17.99 -5.01
CA ALA A 147 5.47 18.73 -5.43
C ALA A 147 5.71 19.55 -6.71
N ARG A 148 6.83 20.25 -6.81
CA ARG A 148 7.18 21.01 -8.03
C ARG A 148 7.34 20.13 -9.25
N TRP A 149 7.98 18.96 -9.07
CA TRP A 149 8.09 17.97 -10.17
C TRP A 149 6.70 17.49 -10.60
N LEU A 150 5.82 17.14 -9.66
CA LEU A 150 4.45 16.70 -9.95
C LEU A 150 3.65 17.80 -10.67
N CYS A 151 3.80 19.05 -10.26
CA CYS A 151 3.20 20.19 -10.99
C CYS A 151 3.70 20.29 -12.43
N GLY A 152 5.02 20.09 -12.64
CA GLY A 152 5.65 20.17 -13.96
C GLY A 152 5.25 19.06 -14.94
N ILE A 153 4.78 17.90 -14.45
CA ILE A 153 4.34 16.78 -15.28
C ILE A 153 2.81 16.68 -15.41
N GLN A 154 2.05 17.59 -14.79
CA GLN A 154 0.60 17.61 -14.92
C GLN A 154 0.21 17.95 -16.36
N ARG A 155 -0.71 17.18 -16.94
CA ARG A 155 -1.26 17.42 -18.28
C ARG A 155 -2.07 18.72 -18.33
N GLU A 156 -2.29 19.23 -19.52
CA GLU A 156 -3.11 20.43 -19.75
C GLU A 156 -4.56 20.24 -19.28
N ASP A 157 -5.10 19.02 -19.41
CA ASP A 157 -6.44 18.68 -18.93
C ASP A 157 -6.54 18.52 -17.40
N GLY A 158 -5.41 18.53 -16.68
CA GLY A 158 -5.33 18.40 -15.23
C GLY A 158 -5.01 17.02 -14.72
N ALA A 159 -4.93 15.99 -15.58
CA ALA A 159 -4.58 14.63 -15.21
C ALA A 159 -3.10 14.47 -14.84
N TRP A 160 -2.81 13.42 -14.09
CA TRP A 160 -1.49 12.83 -14.02
C TRP A 160 -1.51 11.40 -14.56
N CYS A 161 -0.44 11.06 -15.25
CA CYS A 161 -0.27 9.76 -15.88
C CYS A 161 0.69 8.87 -15.10
N ASP A 162 0.76 7.62 -15.51
CA ASP A 162 1.79 6.67 -15.10
C ASP A 162 3.21 7.15 -15.46
N THR A 163 4.24 6.35 -15.14
CA THR A 163 5.64 6.64 -15.47
C THR A 163 5.92 6.84 -16.96
N SER A 164 5.10 6.26 -17.85
CA SER A 164 5.24 6.45 -19.30
C SER A 164 4.74 7.80 -19.78
N GLY A 165 3.99 8.54 -18.97
CA GLY A 165 3.33 9.79 -19.32
C GLY A 165 2.14 9.63 -20.27
N ARG A 166 1.65 8.39 -20.48
CA ARG A 166 0.62 8.08 -21.49
C ARG A 166 -0.75 7.82 -20.90
N PHE A 167 -0.81 7.06 -19.79
CA PHE A 167 -2.06 6.55 -19.24
C PHE A 167 -2.46 7.32 -17.98
N PRO A 168 -3.52 8.14 -18.06
CA PRO A 168 -4.03 8.86 -16.90
C PRO A 168 -4.86 7.92 -16.01
N TYR A 169 -4.66 8.03 -14.69
CA TYR A 169 -5.44 7.28 -13.70
C TYR A 169 -6.08 8.20 -12.69
N VAL A 170 -7.36 7.98 -12.43
CA VAL A 170 -8.12 8.75 -11.43
C VAL A 170 -7.56 8.52 -10.03
N PHE A 171 -7.23 7.27 -9.71
CA PHE A 171 -6.63 6.93 -8.42
C PHE A 171 -5.28 7.63 -8.24
N ASP A 172 -4.37 7.53 -9.22
CA ASP A 172 -3.03 8.13 -9.17
C ASP A 172 -3.12 9.65 -9.00
N SER A 173 -3.98 10.30 -9.78
CA SER A 173 -4.22 11.74 -9.69
C SER A 173 -4.73 12.14 -8.30
N ALA A 174 -5.59 11.34 -7.70
CA ALA A 174 -6.10 11.60 -6.35
C ALA A 174 -5.01 11.46 -5.26
N GLN A 175 -4.10 10.48 -5.38
CA GLN A 175 -2.99 10.34 -4.45
C GLN A 175 -1.99 11.51 -4.59
N ILE A 176 -1.77 12.01 -5.80
CA ILE A 176 -0.96 13.21 -6.04
C ILE A 176 -1.62 14.44 -5.40
N LEU A 177 -2.93 14.60 -5.56
CA LEU A 177 -3.67 15.69 -4.91
C LEU A 177 -3.50 15.69 -3.39
N LYS A 178 -3.49 14.53 -2.72
CA LYS A 178 -3.20 14.46 -1.27
C LYS A 178 -1.83 15.06 -0.93
N GLY A 179 -0.83 14.76 -1.76
CA GLY A 179 0.50 15.33 -1.60
C GLY A 179 0.52 16.85 -1.78
N LEU A 180 -0.09 17.34 -2.84
CA LEU A 180 -0.14 18.78 -3.13
C LEU A 180 -0.93 19.54 -2.05
N LEU A 181 -2.06 19.01 -1.60
CA LEU A 181 -2.85 19.57 -0.50
C LEU A 181 -2.04 19.64 0.81
N ALA A 182 -1.26 18.62 1.11
CA ALA A 182 -0.45 18.60 2.33
C ALA A 182 0.69 19.64 2.32
N VAL A 183 1.24 19.97 1.14
CA VAL A 183 2.38 20.89 1.04
C VAL A 183 1.98 22.33 0.74
N ARG A 184 0.69 22.60 0.48
CA ARG A 184 0.20 23.89 -0.05
C ARG A 184 0.55 25.11 0.81
N GLU A 185 0.59 24.97 2.13
CA GLU A 185 0.98 26.09 3.02
C GLU A 185 2.47 26.48 2.86
N LEU A 186 3.31 25.53 2.43
CA LEU A 186 4.73 25.75 2.16
C LEU A 186 5.01 26.12 0.69
N LEU A 187 4.03 25.89 -0.19
CA LEU A 187 4.15 26.04 -1.63
C LEU A 187 2.80 26.47 -2.24
N PRO A 188 2.35 27.72 -2.01
CA PRO A 188 1.01 28.16 -2.44
C PRO A 188 0.74 28.05 -3.95
N GLU A 189 1.78 28.07 -4.77
CA GLU A 189 1.68 27.91 -6.23
C GLU A 189 1.04 26.60 -6.68
N VAL A 190 0.92 25.60 -5.81
CA VAL A 190 0.26 24.31 -6.14
C VAL A 190 -1.27 24.43 -6.22
N ASP A 191 -1.88 25.50 -5.71
CA ASP A 191 -3.34 25.65 -5.64
C ASP A 191 -4.02 25.53 -7.02
N GLU A 192 -3.41 26.10 -8.06
CA GLU A 192 -3.93 25.98 -9.42
C GLU A 192 -3.84 24.56 -9.95
N HIS A 193 -2.77 23.84 -9.65
CA HIS A 193 -2.61 22.44 -10.00
C HIS A 193 -3.62 21.56 -9.27
N ILE A 194 -3.91 21.87 -8.00
CA ILE A 194 -4.97 21.20 -7.23
C ILE A 194 -6.33 21.41 -7.89
N ARG A 195 -6.67 22.66 -8.28
CA ARG A 195 -7.94 22.97 -8.96
C ARG A 195 -8.11 22.17 -10.25
N ARG A 196 -7.11 22.16 -11.10
CA ARG A 196 -7.11 21.42 -12.37
C ARG A 196 -7.24 19.91 -12.14
N GLY A 197 -6.50 19.35 -11.19
CA GLY A 197 -6.60 17.94 -10.84
C GLY A 197 -7.97 17.53 -10.29
N CYS A 198 -8.56 18.36 -9.41
CA CYS A 198 -9.93 18.14 -8.92
C CYS A 198 -10.95 18.19 -10.06
N GLN A 199 -10.85 19.17 -10.95
CA GLN A 199 -11.75 19.29 -12.11
C GLN A 199 -11.65 18.08 -13.03
N TRP A 200 -10.43 17.59 -13.28
CA TRP A 200 -10.22 16.39 -14.09
C TRP A 200 -10.83 15.15 -13.42
N ILE A 201 -10.64 14.93 -12.12
CA ILE A 201 -11.29 13.81 -11.40
C ILE A 201 -12.81 13.93 -11.51
N ILE A 202 -13.37 15.12 -11.31
CA ILE A 202 -14.82 15.37 -11.38
C ILE A 202 -15.37 15.09 -12.77
N SER A 203 -14.63 15.39 -13.82
CA SER A 203 -15.06 15.14 -15.23
C SER A 203 -15.18 13.62 -15.53
N ASN A 204 -14.57 12.76 -14.72
CA ASN A 204 -14.68 11.30 -14.82
C ASN A 204 -15.82 10.72 -13.96
N ILE A 205 -16.64 11.55 -13.29
CA ILE A 205 -17.82 11.09 -12.58
C ILE A 205 -18.97 10.95 -13.57
N GLN A 206 -19.47 9.73 -13.71
CA GLN A 206 -20.59 9.40 -14.58
C GLN A 206 -21.92 10.02 -14.08
N PRO A 207 -22.96 10.10 -14.94
CA PRO A 207 -24.26 10.68 -14.56
C PRO A 207 -24.89 10.00 -13.34
N ASP A 208 -24.66 8.68 -13.16
CA ASP A 208 -25.14 7.89 -12.01
C ASP A 208 -24.34 8.11 -10.72
N GLY A 209 -23.24 8.86 -10.76
CA GLY A 209 -22.34 9.11 -9.64
C GLY A 209 -21.14 8.18 -9.57
N ARG A 210 -21.01 7.21 -10.45
CA ARG A 210 -19.87 6.31 -10.55
C ARG A 210 -18.64 7.07 -11.00
N LEU A 211 -17.51 6.90 -10.31
CA LEU A 211 -16.23 7.46 -10.70
C LEU A 211 -15.43 6.38 -11.46
N THR A 212 -15.04 6.68 -12.70
CA THR A 212 -14.36 5.74 -13.58
C THR A 212 -13.00 6.27 -14.03
N THR A 213 -12.08 5.37 -14.30
CA THR A 213 -10.83 5.69 -14.99
C THR A 213 -11.09 5.78 -16.52
N PRO A 214 -10.44 6.71 -17.25
CA PRO A 214 -10.55 6.79 -18.70
C PRO A 214 -10.24 5.49 -19.44
N ASP A 215 -10.88 5.27 -20.60
CA ASP A 215 -10.76 4.03 -21.39
C ASP A 215 -9.34 3.77 -21.92
N GLU A 216 -8.55 4.83 -22.15
CA GLU A 216 -7.15 4.70 -22.56
C GLU A 216 -6.23 4.12 -21.48
N SER A 217 -6.69 4.02 -20.24
CA SER A 217 -5.92 3.51 -19.13
C SER A 217 -5.79 1.98 -19.15
N LEU A 218 -4.60 1.46 -18.86
CA LEU A 218 -4.33 0.01 -18.90
C LEU A 218 -5.11 -0.77 -17.82
N TRP A 219 -5.46 -0.12 -16.72
CA TRP A 219 -6.17 -0.71 -15.57
C TRP A 219 -7.65 -0.36 -15.58
N ASN A 220 -8.23 -0.26 -16.76
CA ASN A 220 -9.65 -0.02 -16.93
C ASN A 220 -10.46 -1.33 -16.85
N SER A 221 -10.23 -2.15 -15.82
CA SER A 221 -11.18 -3.19 -15.50
C SER A 221 -12.24 -2.60 -14.57
N GLN A 222 -13.48 -2.58 -15.03
CA GLN A 222 -14.60 -1.94 -14.31
C GLN A 222 -14.80 -2.48 -12.89
N GLU A 223 -14.49 -3.76 -12.65
CA GLU A 223 -14.67 -4.39 -11.35
C GLU A 223 -13.68 -3.95 -10.27
N CYS A 224 -12.41 -3.69 -10.64
CA CYS A 224 -11.37 -3.34 -9.67
C CYS A 224 -11.18 -1.82 -9.52
N SER A 225 -11.24 -1.06 -10.62
CA SER A 225 -10.97 0.37 -10.60
C SER A 225 -12.01 1.15 -9.78
N GLU A 226 -13.28 0.75 -9.85
CA GLU A 226 -14.36 1.42 -9.13
C GLU A 226 -14.26 1.26 -7.61
N LEU A 227 -13.78 0.12 -7.11
CA LEU A 227 -13.60 -0.10 -5.67
C LEU A 227 -12.51 0.80 -5.08
N ILE A 228 -11.41 0.95 -5.78
CA ILE A 228 -10.27 1.75 -5.30
C ILE A 228 -10.57 3.26 -5.32
N HIS A 229 -11.52 3.72 -6.12
CA HIS A 229 -11.85 5.14 -6.26
C HIS A 229 -12.45 5.78 -5.00
N ILE A 230 -12.80 5.00 -3.95
CA ILE A 230 -13.17 5.56 -2.65
C ILE A 230 -12.03 6.43 -2.06
N TYR A 231 -10.79 6.12 -2.38
CA TYR A 231 -9.62 6.89 -1.95
C TYR A 231 -9.52 8.26 -2.63
N CYS A 232 -10.33 8.50 -3.69
CA CYS A 232 -10.40 9.81 -4.37
C CYS A 232 -11.28 10.82 -3.63
N LEU A 233 -12.10 10.38 -2.67
CA LEU A 233 -13.04 11.25 -1.97
C LEU A 233 -12.34 12.19 -0.99
N GLU A 234 -11.36 11.70 -0.25
CA GLU A 234 -10.65 12.50 0.76
C GLU A 234 -9.99 13.74 0.15
N PRO A 235 -9.22 13.69 -0.94
CA PRO A 235 -8.63 14.88 -1.52
C PRO A 235 -9.67 15.86 -2.09
N LEU A 236 -10.82 15.39 -2.59
CA LEU A 236 -11.90 16.28 -3.03
C LEU A 236 -12.56 17.01 -1.86
N TYR A 237 -12.81 16.33 -0.74
CA TYR A 237 -13.34 16.98 0.46
C TYR A 237 -12.36 18.00 1.04
N THR A 238 -11.09 17.64 1.13
CA THR A 238 -10.04 18.53 1.62
C THR A 238 -9.87 19.74 0.72
N ALA A 239 -9.83 19.55 -0.61
CA ALA A 239 -9.76 20.65 -1.57
C ALA A 239 -10.96 21.58 -1.48
N ALA A 240 -12.18 21.04 -1.30
CA ALA A 240 -13.40 21.83 -1.11
C ALA A 240 -13.27 22.76 0.10
N GLU A 241 -12.73 22.26 1.20
CA GLU A 241 -12.55 23.01 2.44
C GLU A 241 -11.48 24.10 2.30
N VAL A 242 -10.27 23.71 1.85
CA VAL A 242 -9.12 24.62 1.86
C VAL A 242 -9.13 25.65 0.71
N LEU A 243 -9.83 25.36 -0.40
CA LEU A 243 -9.95 26.25 -1.54
C LEU A 243 -11.30 27.00 -1.58
N GLY A 244 -12.24 26.63 -0.69
CA GLY A 244 -13.58 27.24 -0.64
C GLY A 244 -14.50 26.84 -1.80
N GLU A 245 -14.26 25.68 -2.45
CA GLU A 245 -14.96 25.23 -3.66
C GLU A 245 -16.03 24.16 -3.33
N ALA A 246 -17.25 24.61 -3.04
CA ALA A 246 -18.36 23.73 -2.66
C ALA A 246 -18.67 22.64 -3.71
N SER A 247 -18.39 22.89 -4.99
CA SER A 247 -18.59 21.94 -6.10
C SER A 247 -17.80 20.64 -5.92
N TYR A 248 -16.59 20.69 -5.33
CA TYR A 248 -15.78 19.51 -5.08
C TYR A 248 -16.41 18.61 -4.03
N ARG A 249 -16.97 19.18 -2.96
CA ARG A 249 -17.75 18.46 -1.95
C ARG A 249 -18.97 17.78 -2.57
N GLN A 250 -19.74 18.51 -3.36
CA GLN A 250 -20.94 17.98 -4.04
C GLN A 250 -20.57 16.81 -4.96
N ALA A 251 -19.47 16.90 -5.69
CA ALA A 251 -18.97 15.82 -6.53
C ALA A 251 -18.59 14.58 -5.71
N ALA A 252 -17.85 14.76 -4.61
CA ALA A 252 -17.50 13.67 -3.70
C ALA A 252 -18.74 13.01 -3.08
N ASP A 253 -19.74 13.81 -2.68
CA ASP A 253 -21.01 13.31 -2.13
C ASP A 253 -21.80 12.48 -3.16
N ARG A 254 -21.78 12.82 -4.44
CA ARG A 254 -22.38 12.01 -5.52
C ARG A 254 -21.71 10.63 -5.62
N VAL A 255 -20.39 10.59 -5.64
CA VAL A 255 -19.63 9.32 -5.68
C VAL A 255 -19.91 8.48 -4.41
N LYS A 256 -19.91 9.12 -3.23
CA LYS A 256 -20.25 8.47 -1.97
C LYS A 256 -21.66 7.90 -1.99
N GLY A 257 -22.65 8.64 -2.53
CA GLY A 257 -24.04 8.19 -2.66
C GLY A 257 -24.16 6.95 -3.52
N TRP A 258 -23.56 6.95 -4.71
CA TRP A 258 -23.52 5.78 -5.60
C TRP A 258 -22.94 4.54 -4.91
N ARG A 259 -21.85 4.71 -4.17
CA ARG A 259 -21.23 3.61 -3.39
C ARG A 259 -22.13 3.07 -2.30
N GLY A 260 -22.86 3.95 -1.63
CA GLY A 260 -23.83 3.56 -0.61
C GLY A 260 -24.98 2.71 -1.18
N GLU A 261 -25.49 3.05 -2.35
CA GLU A 261 -26.49 2.25 -3.04
C GLU A 261 -25.96 0.90 -3.53
N LEU A 262 -24.75 0.87 -4.07
CA LEU A 262 -24.08 -0.38 -4.46
C LEU A 262 -23.91 -1.32 -3.26
N ALA A 263 -23.43 -0.80 -2.13
CA ALA A 263 -23.26 -1.60 -0.91
C ALA A 263 -24.56 -2.22 -0.40
N LYS A 264 -25.69 -1.47 -0.48
CA LYS A 264 -27.02 -1.99 -0.13
C LYS A 264 -27.51 -3.08 -1.10
N ALA A 265 -27.15 -2.98 -2.38
CA ALA A 265 -27.55 -3.94 -3.40
C ALA A 265 -26.78 -5.27 -3.31
N LEU A 266 -25.58 -5.24 -2.74
CA LEU A 266 -24.72 -6.43 -2.60
C LEU A 266 -24.94 -7.17 -1.26
N GLY A 267 -25.74 -6.61 -0.33
CA GLY A 267 -26.08 -7.25 0.95
C GLY A 267 -25.05 -7.11 2.00
#